data_327649ef7bdfce7f68fa5d670e45143b
#
_entry.id   327649ef7bdfce7f68fa5d670e45143b
#
_cell.length_a   1.000
_cell.length_b   1.000
_cell.length_c   1.000
_cell.angle_alpha   90.00
_cell.angle_beta   90.00
_cell.angle_gamma   90.00
#
_symmetry.space_group_name_H-M   'P 1'
#
loop_
_entity.id
_entity.type
_entity.pdbx_description
1 polymer ?
#
loop_
_entity_poly.entity_id
_entity_poly.type
_entity_poly.pdbx_seq_one_letter_code
_entity_poly.pdbx_strand_id
1 'polypeptide(L)'
;FNIASYALMTMMVAQVTGLEAGDFVHTFGDAHLYLNHMEQAERQLARDPRPLPRMKLNPDVTSLFDFTYDDFELVGYDPHPHISAPVAV
;
A
#
# COMPACT_ATOMS: atom_id res chain seq x y z
N PHE A 1 -2.27 -5.67 1.82
CA PHE A 1 -1.71 -6.01 0.50
C PHE A 1 -2.55 -5.42 -0.64
N ASN A 2 -3.83 -5.76 -0.76
CA ASN A 2 -4.69 -5.32 -1.87
C ASN A 2 -4.80 -3.78 -2.01
N ILE A 3 -4.92 -3.05 -0.91
CA ILE A 3 -4.96 -1.58 -0.92
C ILE A 3 -3.69 -1.02 -1.58
N ALA A 4 -2.52 -1.50 -1.17
CA ALA A 4 -1.25 -1.04 -1.72
C ALA A 4 -1.09 -1.38 -3.21
N SER A 5 -1.51 -2.59 -3.62
CA SER A 5 -1.43 -3.04 -5.02
C SER A 5 -2.29 -2.17 -5.94
N TYR A 6 -3.54 -1.91 -5.56
CA TYR A 6 -4.44 -1.10 -6.38
C TYR A 6 -4.08 0.39 -6.36
N ALA A 7 -3.55 0.90 -5.24
CA ALA A 7 -3.01 2.26 -5.19
C ALA A 7 -1.82 2.42 -6.15
N LEU A 8 -0.89 1.43 -6.16
CA LEU A 8 0.22 1.41 -7.11
C LEU A 8 -0.28 1.34 -8.55
N MET A 9 -1.24 0.46 -8.85
CA MET A 9 -1.83 0.36 -10.19
C MET A 9 -2.49 1.68 -10.64
N THR A 10 -3.12 2.42 -9.72
CA THR A 10 -3.66 3.75 -10.02
C THR A 10 -2.57 4.71 -10.48
N MET A 11 -1.41 4.70 -9.82
CA MET A 11 -0.24 5.52 -10.22
C MET A 11 0.31 5.09 -11.58
N MET A 12 0.44 3.78 -11.83
CA MET A 12 0.92 3.25 -13.11
C MET A 12 0.00 3.67 -14.27
N VAL A 13 -1.32 3.51 -14.09
CA VAL A 13 -2.31 3.90 -15.11
C VAL A 13 -2.28 5.41 -15.33
N ALA A 14 -2.20 6.22 -14.28
CA ALA A 14 -2.10 7.66 -14.40
C ALA A 14 -0.89 8.06 -15.25
N GLN A 15 0.28 7.49 -14.97
CA GLN A 15 1.51 7.78 -15.72
C GLN A 15 1.36 7.45 -17.21
N VAL A 16 0.94 6.23 -17.56
CA VAL A 16 0.89 5.79 -18.97
C VAL A 16 -0.23 6.46 -19.77
N THR A 17 -1.21 7.08 -19.10
CA THR A 17 -2.27 7.85 -19.75
C THR A 17 -2.02 9.36 -19.76
N GLY A 18 -0.90 9.81 -19.18
CA GLY A 18 -0.56 11.24 -19.08
C GLY A 18 -1.46 12.00 -18.10
N LEU A 19 -2.02 11.33 -17.10
CA LEU A 19 -2.86 11.89 -16.06
C LEU A 19 -2.12 11.92 -14.71
N GLU A 20 -2.64 12.69 -13.76
CA GLU A 20 -2.22 12.63 -12.35
C GLU A 20 -3.11 11.67 -11.57
N ALA A 21 -2.51 10.95 -10.61
CA ALA A 21 -3.27 10.11 -9.71
C ALA A 21 -4.11 10.98 -8.76
N GLY A 22 -5.42 10.77 -8.77
CA GLY A 22 -6.36 11.41 -7.85
C GLY A 22 -6.56 10.58 -6.57
N ASP A 23 -7.72 10.75 -5.93
CA ASP A 23 -8.08 10.01 -4.73
C ASP A 23 -8.24 8.51 -5.03
N PHE A 24 -7.64 7.69 -4.19
CA PHE A 24 -7.88 6.25 -4.18
C PHE A 24 -8.92 5.91 -3.10
N VAL A 25 -10.15 5.66 -3.52
CA VAL A 25 -11.25 5.31 -2.60
C VAL A 25 -11.39 3.80 -2.49
N HIS A 26 -11.16 3.28 -1.29
CA HIS A 26 -11.27 1.85 -1.00
C HIS A 26 -12.47 1.56 -0.09
N THR A 27 -13.35 0.65 -0.51
CA THR A 27 -14.51 0.23 0.27
C THR A 27 -14.40 -1.26 0.59
N PHE A 28 -14.59 -1.59 1.86
CA PHE A 28 -14.68 -2.98 2.31
C PHE A 28 -16.14 -3.44 2.24
N GLY A 29 -16.40 -4.51 1.49
CA GLY A 29 -17.72 -5.17 1.51
C GLY A 29 -17.97 -5.96 2.79
N ASP A 30 -16.87 -6.49 3.37
CA ASP A 30 -16.84 -7.18 4.67
C ASP A 30 -15.56 -6.75 5.40
N ALA A 31 -15.72 -6.10 6.55
CA ALA A 31 -14.61 -5.69 7.41
C ALA A 31 -14.79 -6.30 8.80
N HIS A 32 -13.84 -7.10 9.24
CA HIS A 32 -13.89 -7.75 10.54
C HIS A 32 -12.50 -7.86 11.17
N LEU A 33 -12.49 -8.00 12.49
CA LEU A 33 -11.32 -8.29 13.30
C LEU A 33 -11.51 -9.64 13.96
N TYR A 34 -10.56 -10.55 13.76
CA TYR A 34 -10.60 -11.86 14.44
C TYR A 34 -10.40 -11.71 15.94
N LEU A 35 -11.13 -12.51 16.74
CA LEU A 35 -11.07 -12.46 18.20
C LEU A 35 -9.66 -12.72 18.75
N ASN A 36 -8.87 -13.55 18.08
CA ASN A 36 -7.48 -13.83 18.44
C ASN A 36 -6.47 -12.78 17.95
N HIS A 37 -6.94 -11.66 17.39
CA HIS A 37 -6.11 -10.53 16.94
C HIS A 37 -6.39 -9.23 17.72
N MET A 38 -7.16 -9.26 18.78
CA MET A 38 -7.51 -8.06 19.56
C MET A 38 -6.28 -7.36 20.14
N GLU A 39 -5.38 -8.12 20.75
CA GLU A 39 -4.12 -7.59 21.30
C GLU A 39 -3.24 -6.92 20.23
N GLN A 40 -3.13 -7.54 19.05
CA GLN A 40 -2.39 -6.99 17.93
C GLN A 40 -3.01 -5.68 17.42
N ALA A 41 -4.33 -5.61 17.38
CA ALA A 41 -5.04 -4.39 16.99
C ALA A 41 -4.83 -3.26 18.01
N GLU A 42 -4.94 -3.54 19.31
CA GLU A 42 -4.65 -2.57 20.38
C GLU A 42 -3.22 -2.06 20.29
N ARG A 43 -2.26 -2.96 20.10
CA ARG A 43 -0.85 -2.59 19.91
C ARG A 43 -0.63 -1.73 18.67
N GLN A 44 -1.32 -2.00 17.57
CA GLN A 44 -1.24 -1.18 16.36
C GLN A 44 -1.84 0.20 16.59
N LEU A 45 -2.98 0.30 17.26
CA LEU A 45 -3.65 1.57 17.55
C LEU A 45 -2.86 2.46 18.53
N ALA A 46 -2.02 1.86 19.37
CA ALA A 46 -1.16 2.59 20.31
C ALA A 46 0.11 3.19 19.66
N ARG A 47 0.35 2.92 18.36
CA ARG A 47 1.52 3.42 17.64
C ARG A 47 1.26 4.81 17.07
N ASP A 48 2.21 5.71 17.23
CA ASP A 48 2.17 6.99 16.55
C ASP A 48 2.46 6.80 15.04
N PRO A 49 1.66 7.42 14.15
CA PRO A 49 1.93 7.40 12.73
C PRO A 49 3.31 7.99 12.42
N ARG A 50 4.04 7.34 11.51
CA ARG A 50 5.32 7.84 10.98
C ARG A 50 5.09 8.60 9.67
N PRO A 51 6.07 9.40 9.21
CA PRO A 51 5.96 10.03 7.90
C PRO A 51 5.65 9.03 6.80
N LEU A 52 4.75 9.38 5.90
CA LEU A 52 4.35 8.51 4.80
C LEU A 52 5.50 8.36 3.80
N PRO A 53 5.78 7.14 3.32
CA PRO A 53 6.72 6.93 2.22
C PRO A 53 6.17 7.47 0.91
N ARG A 54 7.05 7.62 -0.07
CA ARG A 54 6.69 7.99 -1.45
C ARG A 54 7.04 6.85 -2.38
N MET A 55 6.13 6.51 -3.26
CA MET A 55 6.40 5.65 -4.40
C MET A 55 6.86 6.48 -5.57
N LYS A 56 8.02 6.13 -6.15
CA LYS A 56 8.47 6.66 -7.42
C LYS A 56 8.38 5.59 -8.48
N LEU A 57 7.91 5.96 -9.65
CA LEU A 57 7.89 5.14 -10.84
C LEU A 57 8.93 5.66 -11.83
N ASN A 58 9.56 4.76 -12.57
CA ASN A 58 10.45 5.14 -13.67
C ASN A 58 9.65 5.94 -14.73
N PRO A 59 9.97 7.23 -14.95
CA PRO A 59 9.20 8.09 -15.83
C PRO A 59 9.31 7.70 -17.32
N ASP A 60 10.29 6.90 -17.67
CA ASP A 60 10.53 6.47 -19.07
C ASP A 60 9.57 5.36 -19.51
N VAL A 61 8.86 4.72 -18.58
CA VAL A 61 7.88 3.68 -18.89
C VAL A 61 6.57 4.31 -19.38
N THR A 62 6.21 4.03 -20.62
CA THR A 62 5.03 4.59 -21.30
C THR A 62 3.92 3.59 -21.59
N SER A 63 4.14 2.30 -21.33
CA SER A 63 3.16 1.23 -21.47
C SER A 63 2.98 0.50 -20.16
N LEU A 64 1.74 0.21 -19.80
CA LEU A 64 1.42 -0.49 -18.54
C LEU A 64 2.10 -1.87 -18.42
N PHE A 65 2.30 -2.54 -19.56
CA PHE A 65 2.86 -3.89 -19.62
C PHE A 65 4.39 -3.94 -19.64
N ASP A 66 5.03 -2.77 -19.74
CA ASP A 66 6.49 -2.66 -19.79
C ASP A 66 7.11 -2.43 -18.39
N PHE A 67 6.27 -2.17 -17.36
CA PHE A 67 6.75 -2.05 -16.00
C PHE A 67 7.37 -3.36 -15.49
N THR A 68 8.56 -3.24 -14.93
CA THR A 68 9.27 -4.31 -14.21
C THR A 68 9.44 -3.92 -12.74
N TYR A 69 9.89 -4.86 -11.91
CA TYR A 69 10.12 -4.59 -10.49
C TYR A 69 11.10 -3.42 -10.24
N ASP A 70 12.11 -3.28 -11.10
CA ASP A 70 13.15 -2.26 -10.97
C ASP A 70 12.67 -0.84 -11.33
N ASP A 71 11.47 -0.70 -11.88
CA ASP A 71 10.85 0.58 -12.21
C ASP A 71 10.16 1.25 -11.01
N PHE A 72 10.17 0.61 -9.84
CA PHE A 72 9.53 1.08 -8.62
C PHE A 72 10.56 1.34 -7.50
N GLU A 73 10.51 2.53 -6.93
CA GLU A 73 11.32 2.91 -5.76
C GLU A 73 10.43 3.39 -4.62
N LEU A 74 10.47 2.69 -3.47
CA LEU A 74 9.77 3.12 -2.25
C LEU A 74 10.72 3.96 -1.39
N VAL A 75 10.50 5.27 -1.37
CA VAL A 75 11.39 6.24 -0.72
C VAL A 75 10.88 6.60 0.67
N GLY A 76 11.77 6.57 1.66
CA GLY A 76 11.46 7.00 3.03
C GLY A 76 10.56 6.03 3.80
N TYR A 77 10.51 4.76 3.40
CA TYR A 77 9.74 3.74 4.12
C TYR A 77 10.46 3.32 5.41
N ASP A 78 9.98 3.83 6.54
CA ASP A 78 10.48 3.52 7.88
C ASP A 78 9.31 3.00 8.75
N PRO A 79 8.91 1.72 8.61
CA PRO A 79 7.77 1.17 9.33
C PRO A 79 8.13 0.86 10.79
N HIS A 80 7.10 0.80 11.65
CA HIS A 80 7.23 0.18 12.95
C HIS A 80 7.55 -1.32 12.82
N PRO A 81 8.15 -1.94 13.86
CA PRO A 81 8.42 -3.37 13.86
C PRO A 81 7.17 -4.20 13.58
N HIS A 82 7.35 -5.32 12.90
CA HIS A 82 6.27 -6.27 12.62
C HIS A 82 5.54 -6.72 13.88
N ILE A 83 4.22 -6.82 13.80
CA ILE A 83 3.37 -7.43 14.84
C ILE A 83 2.98 -8.82 14.34
N SER A 84 3.52 -9.85 14.97
CA SER A 84 3.15 -11.22 14.65
C SER A 84 1.73 -11.51 15.12
N ALA A 85 0.96 -12.19 14.26
CA ALA A 85 -0.38 -12.65 14.57
C ALA A 85 -0.56 -14.10 14.05
N PRO A 86 -1.28 -14.96 14.78
CA PRO A 86 -1.59 -16.30 14.30
C PRO A 86 -2.50 -16.21 13.08
N VAL A 87 -2.34 -17.15 12.15
CA VAL A 87 -3.31 -17.28 11.06
C VAL A 87 -4.64 -17.75 11.64
N ALA A 88 -5.70 -17.00 11.36
CA ALA A 88 -7.05 -17.40 11.73
C ALA A 88 -7.60 -18.36 10.66
N VAL A 89 -8.02 -19.54 11.06
CA VAL A 89 -8.61 -20.59 10.22
C VAL A 89 -9.97 -20.99 10.80
#